data_7e15d7f7e0db27568cf51d814c12b031
#
_entry.id   7e15d7f7e0db27568cf51d814c12b031
#
_cell.length_a   1.000
_cell.length_b   1.000
_cell.length_c   1.000
_cell.angle_alpha   90.00
_cell.angle_beta   90.00
_cell.angle_gamma   90.00
#
_symmetry.space_group_name_H-M   'P 1'
#
loop_
_entity.id
_entity.type
_entity.pdbx_description
1 polymer ?
#
loop_
_entity_poly.entity_id
_entity_poly.type
_entity_poly.pdbx_seq_one_letter_code
_entity_poly.pdbx_strand_id
1 'polypeptide(L)'
;METKDMNITPDNVDMTVKSITFFVNYNGDEIILFDEQLGVGATYGSGEETDYVLTLLHKGYKGRYFANDIIFHPAKKGNYSDLTRAYNYALGFGALVKKEVKYRKNRMYIFKYWKKIFRSFVQKIRIIIE
;
A
#
# COMPACT_ATOMS: atom_id res chain seq x y z
N MET A 1 1.73 -3.64 13.08
CA MET A 1 1.12 -2.30 13.10
C MET A 1 2.06 -1.41 13.89
N GLU A 2 2.14 -0.15 13.52
CA GLU A 2 2.94 0.82 14.29
C GLU A 2 2.28 1.10 15.63
N THR A 3 3.09 1.35 16.65
CA THR A 3 2.64 1.51 18.04
C THR A 3 2.57 2.97 18.51
N LYS A 4 2.91 3.90 17.64
CA LYS A 4 2.93 5.34 17.94
C LYS A 4 2.21 6.13 16.86
N ASP A 5 1.56 7.20 17.29
CA ASP A 5 0.98 8.19 16.37
C ASP A 5 2.07 8.81 15.50
N MET A 6 1.77 8.99 14.22
CA MET A 6 2.73 9.59 13.30
C MET A 6 2.04 10.26 12.11
N ASN A 7 2.74 11.18 11.47
CA ASN A 7 2.29 11.72 10.20
C ASN A 7 2.46 10.67 9.09
N ILE A 8 1.47 10.57 8.23
CA ILE A 8 1.54 9.72 7.04
C ILE A 8 2.39 10.44 6.00
N THR A 9 3.34 9.72 5.44
CA THR A 9 4.25 10.20 4.40
C THR A 9 4.32 9.17 3.27
N PRO A 10 4.82 9.51 2.07
CA PRO A 10 5.04 8.53 1.03
C PRO A 10 5.94 7.35 1.45
N ASP A 11 6.80 7.56 2.47
CA ASP A 11 7.72 6.53 2.93
C ASP A 11 7.09 5.51 3.88
N ASN A 12 6.07 5.89 4.64
CA ASN A 12 5.43 5.02 5.63
C ASN A 12 3.99 4.60 5.28
N VAL A 13 3.44 5.06 4.16
CA VAL A 13 2.05 4.78 3.76
C VAL A 13 1.73 3.29 3.75
N ASP A 14 2.64 2.43 3.32
CA ASP A 14 2.43 0.97 3.26
C ASP A 14 2.19 0.34 4.64
N MET A 15 2.68 0.97 5.71
CA MET A 15 2.56 0.49 7.09
C MET A 15 1.36 1.11 7.80
N THR A 16 0.97 2.30 7.41
CA THR A 16 -0.03 3.12 8.10
C THR A 16 -1.42 3.07 7.48
N VAL A 17 -1.51 2.78 6.18
CA VAL A 17 -2.78 2.80 5.44
C VAL A 17 -3.26 1.37 5.16
N LYS A 18 -4.52 1.12 5.52
CA LYS A 18 -5.27 -0.10 5.17
C LYS A 18 -6.68 0.31 4.77
N SER A 19 -7.24 -0.32 3.75
CA SER A 19 -8.56 0.02 3.18
C SER A 19 -9.68 0.17 4.22
N ILE A 20 -9.64 -0.64 5.26
CA ILE A 20 -10.67 -0.67 6.31
C ILE A 20 -10.44 0.36 7.44
N THR A 21 -9.31 1.06 7.44
CA THR A 21 -8.88 1.89 8.58
C THR A 21 -8.49 3.32 8.20
N PHE A 22 -8.65 3.71 6.94
CA PHE A 22 -8.38 5.10 6.58
C PHE A 22 -9.67 5.88 6.34
N PHE A 23 -9.66 7.13 6.76
CA PHE A 23 -10.76 8.08 6.61
C PHE A 23 -10.21 9.33 5.92
N VAL A 24 -11.02 9.91 5.06
CA VAL A 24 -10.68 11.15 4.36
C VAL A 24 -11.64 12.23 4.80
N ASN A 25 -11.11 13.32 5.35
CA ASN A 25 -11.88 14.51 5.59
C ASN A 25 -11.93 15.33 4.30
N TYR A 26 -13.07 15.33 3.65
CA TYR A 26 -13.28 15.99 2.37
C TYR A 26 -13.82 17.42 2.60
N ASN A 27 -13.04 18.43 2.24
CA ASN A 27 -13.41 19.83 2.39
C ASN A 27 -14.10 20.45 1.16
N GLY A 28 -14.36 19.68 0.12
CA GLY A 28 -15.23 20.09 -0.99
C GLY A 28 -14.56 20.73 -2.19
N ASP A 29 -13.26 21.00 -2.16
CA ASP A 29 -12.63 21.80 -3.22
C ASP A 29 -12.27 21.02 -4.48
N GLU A 30 -11.90 19.75 -4.37
CA GLU A 30 -11.54 18.89 -5.50
C GLU A 30 -11.86 17.42 -5.22
N ILE A 31 -12.64 16.80 -6.08
CA ILE A 31 -12.90 15.36 -5.99
C ILE A 31 -11.67 14.62 -6.54
N ILE A 32 -10.98 13.88 -5.66
CA ILE A 32 -9.91 12.98 -6.05
C ILE A 32 -10.49 11.57 -6.13
N LEU A 33 -10.39 10.96 -7.29
CA LEU A 33 -10.90 9.62 -7.55
C LEU A 33 -9.81 8.56 -7.38
N PHE A 34 -10.23 7.33 -7.10
CA PHE A 34 -9.35 6.17 -7.18
C PHE A 34 -8.93 5.90 -8.63
N ASP A 35 -7.73 5.36 -8.82
CA ASP A 35 -7.29 4.86 -10.12
C ASP A 35 -8.00 3.53 -10.42
N GLU A 36 -8.87 3.53 -11.41
CA GLU A 36 -9.67 2.36 -11.80
C GLU A 36 -8.84 1.19 -12.35
N GLN A 37 -7.56 1.39 -12.64
CA GLN A 37 -6.65 0.32 -13.03
C GLN A 37 -6.11 -0.47 -11.83
N LEU A 38 -6.26 0.06 -10.62
CA LEU A 38 -5.84 -0.56 -9.37
C LEU A 38 -7.04 -1.14 -8.63
N GLY A 39 -6.80 -2.21 -7.84
CA GLY A 39 -7.85 -2.79 -7.00
C GLY A 39 -8.36 -4.15 -7.44
N VAL A 40 -9.21 -4.72 -6.61
CA VAL A 40 -9.77 -6.06 -6.85
C VAL A 40 -10.62 -6.07 -8.12
N GLY A 41 -10.26 -6.96 -9.06
CA GLY A 41 -10.94 -7.06 -10.36
C GLY A 41 -10.41 -6.11 -11.44
N ALA A 42 -9.52 -5.19 -11.09
CA ALA A 42 -8.86 -4.31 -12.05
C ALA A 42 -7.57 -4.93 -12.62
N THR A 43 -6.94 -4.24 -13.58
CA THR A 43 -5.72 -4.69 -14.28
C THR A 43 -4.59 -5.03 -13.30
N TYR A 44 -4.42 -4.24 -12.25
CA TYR A 44 -3.34 -4.40 -11.27
C TYR A 44 -3.81 -4.95 -9.92
N GLY A 45 -4.95 -5.52 -9.83
CA GLY A 45 -5.45 -6.38 -8.75
C GLY A 45 -5.35 -5.89 -7.29
N SER A 46 -4.65 -4.79 -7.00
CA SER A 46 -4.48 -4.22 -5.66
C SER A 46 -3.80 -2.86 -5.67
N GLY A 47 -3.77 -2.17 -4.52
CA GLY A 47 -2.98 -0.96 -4.28
C GLY A 47 -3.74 0.33 -4.43
N GLU A 48 -5.05 0.27 -4.67
CA GLU A 48 -5.93 1.41 -4.88
C GLU A 48 -5.92 2.40 -3.72
N GLU A 49 -6.04 1.91 -2.50
CA GLU A 49 -6.04 2.76 -1.31
C GLU A 49 -4.68 3.42 -1.06
N THR A 50 -3.60 2.68 -1.31
CA THR A 50 -2.24 3.20 -1.17
C THR A 50 -1.97 4.28 -2.21
N ASP A 51 -2.36 4.06 -3.47
CA ASP A 51 -2.24 5.05 -4.55
C ASP A 51 -3.06 6.30 -4.26
N TYR A 52 -4.27 6.13 -3.77
CA TYR A 52 -5.17 7.22 -3.42
C TYR A 52 -4.55 8.13 -2.35
N VAL A 53 -4.06 7.54 -1.26
CA VAL A 53 -3.40 8.31 -0.19
C VAL A 53 -2.10 8.95 -0.68
N LEU A 54 -1.31 8.26 -1.49
CA LEU A 54 -0.12 8.86 -2.13
C LEU A 54 -0.50 10.05 -3.01
N THR A 55 -1.60 9.95 -3.77
CA THR A 55 -2.09 11.07 -4.59
C THR A 55 -2.44 12.27 -3.72
N LEU A 56 -3.14 12.06 -2.61
CA LEU A 56 -3.44 13.12 -1.64
C LEU A 56 -2.16 13.78 -1.09
N LEU A 57 -1.21 12.96 -0.65
CA LEU A 57 0.05 13.46 -0.07
C LEU A 57 0.86 14.28 -1.09
N HIS A 58 0.95 13.83 -2.36
CA HIS A 58 1.63 14.57 -3.42
C HIS A 58 0.91 15.88 -3.82
N LYS A 59 -0.38 15.97 -3.58
CA LYS A 59 -1.16 17.21 -3.70
C LYS A 59 -1.04 18.15 -2.49
N GLY A 60 -0.28 17.78 -1.46
CA GLY A 60 -0.04 18.59 -0.28
C GLY A 60 -1.01 18.36 0.88
N TYR A 61 -1.94 17.42 0.75
CA TYR A 61 -2.78 17.01 1.88
C TYR A 61 -1.95 16.34 2.97
N LYS A 62 -2.40 16.47 4.22
CA LYS A 62 -1.72 15.89 5.39
C LYS A 62 -2.51 14.69 5.90
N GLY A 63 -1.82 13.60 6.19
CA GLY A 63 -2.40 12.41 6.80
C GLY A 63 -1.79 12.18 8.18
N ARG A 64 -2.58 11.62 9.10
CA ARG A 64 -2.13 11.20 10.43
C ARG A 64 -2.58 9.78 10.72
N TYR A 65 -1.68 8.99 11.24
CA TYR A 65 -1.94 7.67 11.76
C TYR A 65 -2.10 7.73 13.27
N PHE A 66 -3.17 7.13 13.79
CA PHE A 66 -3.46 7.02 15.21
C PHE A 66 -3.30 5.55 15.63
N ALA A 67 -2.33 5.28 16.48
CA ALA A 67 -1.95 3.91 16.86
C ALA A 67 -2.96 3.26 17.82
N ASN A 68 -3.69 4.07 18.58
CA ASN A 68 -4.62 3.59 19.60
C ASN A 68 -6.06 3.39 19.08
N ASP A 69 -6.34 3.84 17.86
CA ASP A 69 -7.65 3.65 17.26
C ASP A 69 -7.75 2.24 16.66
N ILE A 70 -8.62 1.42 17.23
CA ILE A 70 -8.75 0.01 16.88
C ILE A 70 -10.07 -0.21 16.15
N ILE A 71 -9.97 -0.81 14.96
CA ILE A 71 -11.12 -1.29 14.20
C ILE A 71 -11.13 -2.82 14.21
N PHE A 72 -12.22 -3.38 14.67
CA PHE A 72 -12.42 -4.83 14.62
C PHE A 72 -12.88 -5.26 13.24
N HIS A 73 -12.10 -6.11 12.60
CA HIS A 73 -12.45 -6.69 11.32
C HIS A 73 -12.35 -8.22 11.39
N PRO A 74 -13.41 -8.96 11.02
CA PRO A 74 -13.35 -10.42 11.05
C PRO A 74 -12.21 -10.96 10.19
N ALA A 75 -11.44 -11.89 10.73
CA ALA A 75 -10.42 -12.58 9.95
C ALA A 75 -11.07 -13.35 8.80
N LYS A 76 -10.56 -13.20 7.58
CA LYS A 76 -11.01 -14.00 6.44
C LYS A 76 -10.72 -15.46 6.72
N LYS A 77 -11.76 -16.30 6.75
CA LYS A 77 -11.59 -17.76 6.74
C LYS A 77 -11.09 -18.17 5.35
N GLY A 78 -9.90 -18.71 5.24
CA GLY A 78 -9.35 -19.17 3.97
C GLY A 78 -7.85 -19.44 4.01
N ASN A 79 -7.39 -20.24 3.06
CA ASN A 79 -5.97 -20.61 2.93
C ASN A 79 -5.17 -19.37 2.49
N TYR A 80 -4.23 -18.93 3.33
CA TYR A 80 -3.34 -17.79 3.03
C TYR A 80 -2.33 -18.05 1.90
N SER A 81 -2.31 -19.26 1.37
CA SER A 81 -1.45 -19.70 0.26
C SER A 81 -2.02 -19.46 -1.14
N ASP A 82 -2.97 -18.53 -1.28
CA ASP A 82 -3.52 -18.18 -2.59
C ASP A 82 -2.48 -17.43 -3.44
N LEU A 83 -1.87 -18.17 -4.37
CA LEU A 83 -0.89 -17.64 -5.31
C LEU A 83 -1.46 -16.52 -6.17
N THR A 84 -2.74 -16.57 -6.51
CA THR A 84 -3.43 -15.52 -7.26
C THR A 84 -3.43 -14.20 -6.50
N ARG A 85 -3.69 -14.25 -5.19
CA ARG A 85 -3.62 -13.07 -4.33
C ARG A 85 -2.21 -12.50 -4.25
N ALA A 86 -1.20 -13.38 -4.05
CA ALA A 86 0.20 -12.95 -4.01
C ALA A 86 0.62 -12.29 -5.34
N TYR A 87 0.19 -12.85 -6.46
CA TYR A 87 0.42 -12.29 -7.78
C TYR A 87 -0.23 -10.91 -7.94
N ASN A 88 -1.50 -10.77 -7.59
CA ASN A 88 -2.23 -9.50 -7.66
C ASN A 88 -1.60 -8.42 -6.78
N TYR A 89 -1.14 -8.77 -5.58
CA TYR A 89 -0.40 -7.84 -4.73
C TYR A 89 0.95 -7.43 -5.32
N ALA A 90 1.64 -8.34 -6.00
CA ALA A 90 2.89 -8.02 -6.68
C ALA A 90 2.67 -7.09 -7.87
N LEU A 91 1.63 -7.33 -8.67
CA LEU A 91 1.24 -6.46 -9.79
C LEU A 91 0.88 -5.05 -9.31
N GLY A 92 0.01 -4.92 -8.32
CA GLY A 92 -0.39 -3.63 -7.77
C GLY A 92 0.81 -2.88 -7.18
N PHE A 93 1.68 -3.56 -6.45
CA PHE A 93 2.90 -2.94 -5.94
C PHE A 93 3.83 -2.47 -7.07
N GLY A 94 3.99 -3.26 -8.13
CA GLY A 94 4.78 -2.87 -9.32
C GLY A 94 4.21 -1.62 -10.00
N ALA A 95 2.89 -1.54 -10.14
CA ALA A 95 2.21 -0.36 -10.68
C ALA A 95 2.44 0.89 -9.82
N LEU A 96 2.35 0.76 -8.48
CA LEU A 96 2.65 1.85 -7.55
C LEU A 96 4.10 2.33 -7.68
N VAL A 97 5.06 1.41 -7.73
CA VAL A 97 6.48 1.77 -7.94
C VAL A 97 6.67 2.55 -9.24
N LYS A 98 6.06 2.09 -10.33
CA LYS A 98 6.12 2.80 -11.61
C LYS A 98 5.52 4.20 -11.51
N LYS A 99 4.36 4.37 -10.88
CA LYS A 99 3.70 5.67 -10.68
C LYS A 99 4.59 6.60 -9.84
N GLU A 100 5.09 6.13 -8.71
CA GLU A 100 5.93 6.93 -7.82
C GLU A 100 7.23 7.37 -8.49
N VAL A 101 7.94 6.45 -9.15
CA VAL A 101 9.23 6.75 -9.76
C VAL A 101 9.08 7.59 -11.03
N LYS A 102 8.18 7.20 -11.94
CA LYS A 102 8.09 7.82 -13.26
C LYS A 102 7.33 9.14 -13.23
N TYR A 103 6.19 9.18 -12.54
CA TYR A 103 5.28 10.33 -12.61
C TYR A 103 5.42 11.26 -11.40
N ARG A 104 5.62 10.72 -10.19
CA ARG A 104 5.71 11.50 -8.95
C ARG A 104 7.15 11.80 -8.52
N LYS A 105 8.15 11.27 -9.28
CA LYS A 105 9.60 11.48 -9.07
C LYS A 105 10.12 11.02 -7.70
N ASN A 106 9.40 10.15 -7.02
CA ASN A 106 9.78 9.59 -5.73
C ASN A 106 10.70 8.38 -5.91
N ARG A 107 12.01 8.65 -5.96
CA ARG A 107 13.04 7.61 -6.18
C ARG A 107 13.18 6.62 -5.01
N MET A 108 12.68 6.96 -3.82
CA MET A 108 12.72 6.06 -2.66
C MET A 108 11.94 4.76 -2.90
N TYR A 109 10.93 4.78 -3.78
CA TYR A 109 10.20 3.58 -4.18
C TYR A 109 11.05 2.55 -4.92
N ILE A 110 12.16 2.93 -5.53
CA ILE A 110 13.15 1.98 -6.09
C ILE A 110 13.75 1.13 -4.97
N PHE A 111 14.14 1.75 -3.86
CA PHE A 111 14.68 1.03 -2.70
C PHE A 111 13.63 0.12 -2.06
N LYS A 112 12.38 0.58 -1.94
CA LYS A 112 11.27 -0.26 -1.45
C LYS A 112 11.07 -1.48 -2.34
N TYR A 113 11.13 -1.33 -3.66
CA TYR A 113 11.02 -2.41 -4.62
C TYR A 113 12.13 -3.46 -4.43
N TRP A 114 13.38 -3.04 -4.43
CA TRP A 114 14.52 -3.92 -4.24
C TRP A 114 14.52 -4.62 -2.88
N LYS A 115 14.18 -3.91 -1.82
CA LYS A 115 14.04 -4.48 -0.47
C LYS A 115 12.98 -5.60 -0.43
N LYS A 116 11.86 -5.42 -1.14
CA LYS A 116 10.80 -6.43 -1.21
C LYS A 116 11.24 -7.68 -1.98
N ILE A 117 11.91 -7.49 -3.12
CA ILE A 117 12.49 -8.59 -3.90
C ILE A 117 13.52 -9.36 -3.06
N PHE A 118 14.44 -8.66 -2.44
CA PHE A 118 15.51 -9.28 -1.63
C PHE A 118 14.92 -10.09 -0.46
N ARG A 119 13.93 -9.55 0.24
CA ARG A 119 13.24 -10.30 1.32
C ARG A 119 12.58 -11.57 0.80
N SER A 120 11.90 -11.52 -0.35
CA SER A 120 11.27 -12.70 -0.96
C SER A 120 12.30 -13.76 -1.34
N PHE A 121 13.46 -13.34 -1.82
CA PHE A 121 14.57 -14.23 -2.17
C PHE A 121 15.16 -14.92 -0.93
N VAL A 122 15.42 -14.16 0.15
CA VAL A 122 15.94 -14.69 1.42
C VAL A 122 14.96 -15.69 2.05
N GLN A 123 13.65 -15.39 2.01
CA GLN A 123 12.65 -16.33 2.52
C GLN A 123 12.63 -17.65 1.73
N LYS A 124 12.79 -17.61 0.41
CA LYS A 124 12.90 -18.83 -0.42
C LYS A 124 14.13 -19.67 -0.06
N ILE A 125 15.28 -19.03 0.15
CA ILE A 125 16.50 -19.75 0.56
C ILE A 125 16.30 -20.42 1.91
N ARG A 126 15.64 -19.76 2.86
CA ARG A 126 15.36 -20.31 4.20
C ARG A 126 14.54 -21.59 4.14
N ILE A 127 13.51 -21.62 3.28
CA ILE A 127 12.66 -22.82 3.09
C ILE A 127 13.42 -24.00 2.45
N ILE A 128 14.48 -23.73 1.69
CA ILE A 128 15.28 -24.80 1.03
C ILE A 128 16.31 -25.41 2.00
N ILE A 129 16.68 -24.70 3.05
CA ILE A 129 17.72 -25.13 4.02
C ILE A 129 17.10 -25.83 5.25
N GLU A 130 15.81 -25.64 5.52
CA GLU A 130 15.04 -26.38 6.54
C GLU A 130 14.49 -27.70 5.98
#